data_8c9930ab249e6513e6762cc5b7420594
#
_entry.id   8c9930ab249e6513e6762cc5b7420594
#
_cell.length_a   1.000
_cell.length_b   1.000
_cell.length_c   1.000
_cell.angle_alpha   90.00
_cell.angle_beta   90.00
_cell.angle_gamma   90.00
#
_symmetry.space_group_name_H-M   'P 1'
#
loop_
_entity.id
_entity.type
_entity.pdbx_description
1 polymer ?
#
loop_
_entity_poly.entity_id
_entity_poly.type
_entity_poly.pdbx_seq_one_letter_code
_entity_poly.pdbx_strand_id
1 'polypeptide(L)'
;RAALDALDHAERADAVGAAVVWVDVTMPNVTDVLDALGTSALFRGVVLAVQAETDNHWLVGDDVVRGLRAVAERGLTLDLEIEPRQLPSVERLAELVPELNMVVAHLGSPFIARSEREPWGVYLLNVAPHRNVHLKLSGLVSLDTQPGHVAHQRLFVDSAVRLFGYERLMFGSD
;
A
#
# COMPACT_ATOMS: atom_id res chain seq x y z
N ARG A 1 0.67 12.78 -16.88
CA ARG A 1 1.53 13.98 -16.78
C ARG A 1 2.00 14.17 -15.35
N ALA A 2 1.10 14.23 -14.36
CA ALA A 2 1.47 14.40 -12.94
C ALA A 2 2.50 13.38 -12.43
N ALA A 3 2.39 12.11 -12.82
CA ALA A 3 3.36 11.07 -12.44
C ALA A 3 4.76 11.31 -13.01
N LEU A 4 4.88 11.78 -14.26
CA LEU A 4 6.16 12.17 -14.87
C LEU A 4 6.76 13.40 -14.18
N ASP A 5 5.92 14.41 -13.90
CA ASP A 5 6.36 15.61 -13.19
C ASP A 5 6.88 15.26 -11.77
N ALA A 6 6.27 14.27 -11.10
CA ALA A 6 6.72 13.76 -9.80
C ALA A 6 8.08 13.05 -9.89
N LEU A 7 8.31 12.22 -10.91
CA LEU A 7 9.59 11.56 -11.16
C LEU A 7 10.70 12.57 -11.50
N ASP A 8 10.41 13.54 -12.38
CA ASP A 8 11.33 14.62 -12.70
C ASP A 8 11.74 15.43 -11.46
N HIS A 9 10.81 15.60 -10.52
CA HIS A 9 11.11 16.28 -9.26
C HIS A 9 11.99 15.42 -8.34
N ALA A 10 11.69 14.13 -8.26
CA ALA A 10 12.47 13.17 -7.49
C ALA A 10 13.92 13.06 -8.01
N GLU A 11 14.13 13.07 -9.32
CA GLU A 11 15.46 12.99 -9.96
C GLU A 11 16.35 14.18 -9.64
N ARG A 12 15.77 15.32 -9.26
CA ARG A 12 16.52 16.53 -8.85
C ARG A 12 16.93 16.52 -7.39
N ALA A 13 16.46 15.55 -6.61
CA ALA A 13 16.71 15.45 -5.18
C ALA A 13 17.67 14.30 -4.89
N ASP A 14 18.94 14.61 -4.55
CA ASP A 14 19.99 13.62 -4.27
C ASP A 14 19.64 12.60 -3.19
N ALA A 15 18.68 12.92 -2.31
CA ALA A 15 18.25 12.05 -1.22
C ALA A 15 17.20 11.01 -1.63
N VAL A 16 16.64 11.09 -2.85
CA VAL A 16 15.60 10.19 -3.32
C VAL A 16 16.22 9.02 -4.08
N GLY A 17 16.10 7.82 -3.52
CA GLY A 17 16.63 6.59 -4.15
C GLY A 17 15.58 5.80 -4.93
N ALA A 18 14.28 6.04 -4.71
CA ALA A 18 13.17 5.38 -5.39
C ALA A 18 11.90 6.22 -5.28
N ALA A 19 10.98 6.04 -6.22
CA ALA A 19 9.69 6.70 -6.20
C ALA A 19 8.58 5.73 -6.62
N VAL A 20 7.45 5.82 -5.93
CA VAL A 20 6.18 5.25 -6.34
C VAL A 20 5.24 6.39 -6.72
N VAL A 21 4.49 6.24 -7.81
CA VAL A 21 3.65 7.32 -8.32
C VAL A 21 2.24 6.82 -8.57
N TRP A 22 1.28 7.73 -8.49
CA TRP A 22 -0.11 7.40 -8.79
C TRP A 22 -0.30 7.13 -10.29
N VAL A 23 -0.96 6.01 -10.59
CA VAL A 23 -1.36 5.61 -11.95
C VAL A 23 -2.78 5.06 -11.89
N ASP A 24 -3.62 5.50 -12.83
CA ASP A 24 -4.92 4.85 -13.03
C ASP A 24 -4.70 3.48 -13.70
N VAL A 25 -4.74 2.42 -12.89
CA VAL A 25 -4.50 1.04 -13.35
C VAL A 25 -5.67 0.47 -14.16
N THR A 26 -6.84 1.12 -14.14
CA THR A 26 -8.02 0.66 -14.89
C THR A 26 -7.96 1.01 -16.38
N MET A 27 -7.07 1.92 -16.75
CA MET A 27 -6.94 2.39 -18.14
C MET A 27 -6.59 1.24 -19.09
N PRO A 28 -7.22 1.18 -20.29
CA PRO A 28 -6.90 0.17 -21.28
C PRO A 28 -5.44 0.19 -21.76
N ASN A 29 -4.81 1.37 -21.76
CA ASN A 29 -3.42 1.60 -22.18
C ASN A 29 -2.44 1.73 -20.99
N VAL A 30 -2.75 1.14 -19.85
CA VAL A 30 -1.89 1.21 -18.65
C VAL A 30 -0.46 0.71 -18.91
N THR A 31 -0.29 -0.29 -19.77
CA THR A 31 1.01 -0.80 -20.21
C THR A 31 1.90 0.29 -20.79
N ASP A 32 1.37 1.09 -21.71
CA ASP A 32 2.10 2.19 -22.35
C ASP A 32 2.50 3.26 -21.33
N VAL A 33 1.59 3.52 -20.36
CA VAL A 33 1.86 4.47 -19.28
C VAL A 33 3.00 3.96 -18.38
N LEU A 34 2.96 2.68 -17.98
CA LEU A 34 4.01 2.07 -17.16
C LEU A 34 5.36 2.04 -17.88
N ASP A 35 5.37 1.76 -19.19
CA ASP A 35 6.59 1.76 -20.00
C ASP A 35 7.19 3.17 -20.13
N ALA A 36 6.34 4.19 -20.29
CA ALA A 36 6.78 5.59 -20.31
C ALA A 36 7.38 6.03 -18.97
N LEU A 37 6.78 5.62 -17.83
CA LEU A 37 7.30 5.90 -16.49
C LEU A 37 8.59 5.11 -16.22
N GLY A 38 8.71 3.91 -16.75
CA GLY A 38 9.87 3.04 -16.63
C GLY A 38 11.15 3.58 -17.26
N THR A 39 11.09 4.68 -18.02
CA THR A 39 12.28 5.41 -18.50
C THR A 39 13.05 6.07 -17.37
N SER A 40 12.39 6.41 -16.24
CA SER A 40 13.06 6.92 -15.04
C SER A 40 13.66 5.78 -14.22
N ALA A 41 14.94 5.91 -13.88
CA ALA A 41 15.64 4.96 -13.03
C ALA A 41 15.11 4.94 -11.57
N LEU A 42 14.36 5.94 -11.15
CA LEU A 42 13.77 6.01 -9.81
C LEU A 42 12.39 5.34 -9.71
N PHE A 43 11.71 5.10 -10.83
CA PHE A 43 10.39 4.49 -10.82
C PHE A 43 10.45 3.05 -10.32
N ARG A 44 9.76 2.76 -9.22
CA ARG A 44 9.74 1.43 -8.59
C ARG A 44 8.35 0.86 -8.38
N GLY A 45 7.32 1.65 -8.55
CA GLY A 45 5.97 1.15 -8.31
C GLY A 45 4.89 2.19 -8.49
N VAL A 46 3.68 1.74 -8.26
CA VAL A 46 2.47 2.56 -8.30
C VAL A 46 1.87 2.69 -6.91
N VAL A 47 1.21 3.81 -6.63
CA VAL A 47 0.42 4.01 -5.41
C VAL A 47 -1.04 4.16 -5.77
N LEU A 48 -1.91 3.48 -5.02
CA LEU A 48 -3.37 3.60 -5.11
C LEU A 48 -3.93 4.01 -3.75
N ALA A 49 -4.56 5.19 -3.71
CA ALA A 49 -5.31 5.68 -2.56
C ALA A 49 -6.78 5.32 -2.76
N VAL A 50 -7.21 4.20 -2.17
CA VAL A 50 -8.56 3.65 -2.38
C VAL A 50 -9.49 3.82 -1.19
N GLN A 51 -9.08 4.59 -0.17
CA GLN A 51 -9.91 4.85 1.03
C GLN A 51 -11.27 5.46 0.67
N ALA A 52 -11.31 6.32 -0.37
CA ALA A 52 -12.53 7.00 -0.81
C ALA A 52 -13.46 6.11 -1.65
N GLU A 53 -12.99 4.94 -2.08
CA GLU A 53 -13.82 4.02 -2.85
C GLU A 53 -14.95 3.45 -1.98
N THR A 54 -16.17 3.55 -2.48
CA THR A 54 -17.36 3.06 -1.78
C THR A 54 -17.52 1.54 -1.90
N ASP A 55 -17.01 0.96 -2.97
CA ASP A 55 -16.96 -0.48 -3.16
C ASP A 55 -15.72 -1.07 -2.46
N ASN A 56 -15.95 -1.84 -1.41
CA ASN A 56 -14.88 -2.53 -0.69
C ASN A 56 -14.14 -3.56 -1.55
N HIS A 57 -14.72 -4.00 -2.66
CA HIS A 57 -14.17 -4.98 -3.59
C HIS A 57 -13.51 -4.34 -4.82
N TRP A 58 -13.41 -3.03 -4.89
CA TRP A 58 -12.84 -2.31 -6.03
C TRP A 58 -11.45 -2.86 -6.44
N LEU A 59 -10.58 -3.17 -5.47
CA LEU A 59 -9.22 -3.70 -5.72
C LEU A 59 -9.21 -5.03 -6.50
N VAL A 60 -10.29 -5.79 -6.49
CA VAL A 60 -10.40 -7.09 -7.16
C VAL A 60 -11.31 -7.04 -8.40
N GLY A 61 -11.70 -5.85 -8.83
CA GLY A 61 -12.39 -5.64 -10.10
C GLY A 61 -11.51 -6.04 -11.30
N ASP A 62 -12.11 -6.58 -12.33
CA ASP A 62 -11.41 -7.17 -13.49
C ASP A 62 -10.43 -6.18 -14.14
N ASP A 63 -10.81 -4.92 -14.28
CA ASP A 63 -9.97 -3.88 -14.87
C ASP A 63 -8.78 -3.53 -13.98
N VAL A 64 -8.99 -3.48 -12.67
CA VAL A 64 -7.94 -3.23 -11.67
C VAL A 64 -6.94 -4.38 -11.67
N VAL A 65 -7.42 -5.62 -11.56
CA VAL A 65 -6.58 -6.82 -11.57
C VAL A 65 -5.79 -6.93 -12.87
N ARG A 66 -6.40 -6.63 -14.03
CA ARG A 66 -5.69 -6.57 -15.31
C ARG A 66 -4.51 -5.59 -15.26
N GLY A 67 -4.75 -4.37 -14.78
CA GLY A 67 -3.70 -3.36 -14.67
C GLY A 67 -2.62 -3.72 -13.66
N LEU A 68 -3.00 -4.30 -12.52
CA LEU A 68 -2.05 -4.72 -11.50
C LEU A 68 -1.19 -5.91 -11.93
N ARG A 69 -1.68 -6.79 -12.81
CA ARG A 69 -0.84 -7.79 -13.49
C ARG A 69 0.23 -7.15 -14.35
N ALA A 70 -0.11 -6.08 -15.09
CA ALA A 70 0.88 -5.35 -15.87
C ALA A 70 1.95 -4.67 -15.00
N VAL A 71 1.59 -4.24 -13.78
CA VAL A 71 2.54 -3.74 -12.76
C VAL A 71 3.47 -4.88 -12.31
N ALA A 72 2.91 -6.05 -11.96
CA ALA A 72 3.67 -7.22 -11.51
C ALA A 72 4.64 -7.73 -12.58
N GLU A 73 4.21 -7.83 -13.84
CA GLU A 73 5.03 -8.26 -14.99
C GLU A 73 6.27 -7.39 -15.20
N ARG A 74 6.25 -6.15 -14.73
CA ARG A 74 7.40 -5.21 -14.77
C ARG A 74 8.26 -5.23 -13.51
N GLY A 75 7.95 -6.11 -12.56
CA GLY A 75 8.64 -6.17 -11.27
C GLY A 75 8.43 -4.92 -10.40
N LEU A 76 7.37 -4.16 -10.68
CA LEU A 76 6.99 -2.97 -9.92
C LEU A 76 6.21 -3.34 -8.67
N THR A 77 6.26 -2.48 -7.66
CA THR A 77 5.49 -2.65 -6.42
C THR A 77 4.16 -1.90 -6.48
N LEU A 78 3.22 -2.32 -5.63
CA LEU A 78 1.96 -1.63 -5.38
C LEU A 78 1.93 -1.12 -3.95
N ASP A 79 1.91 0.19 -3.77
CA ASP A 79 1.61 0.83 -2.48
C ASP A 79 0.09 1.06 -2.37
N LEU A 80 -0.49 0.68 -1.23
CA LEU A 80 -1.92 0.75 -0.98
C LEU A 80 -2.22 1.65 0.23
N GLU A 81 -2.96 2.71 0.00
CA GLU A 81 -3.60 3.49 1.06
C GLU A 81 -5.05 3.07 1.18
N ILE A 82 -5.38 2.36 2.25
CA ILE A 82 -6.66 1.69 2.47
C ILE A 82 -7.22 1.95 3.87
N GLU A 83 -8.50 1.69 4.02
CA GLU A 83 -9.17 1.53 5.33
C GLU A 83 -9.29 0.06 5.73
N PRO A 84 -9.53 -0.26 7.01
CA PRO A 84 -9.66 -1.64 7.49
C PRO A 84 -10.68 -2.48 6.71
N ARG A 85 -11.79 -1.88 6.26
CA ARG A 85 -12.85 -2.54 5.50
C ARG A 85 -12.39 -3.11 4.15
N GLN A 86 -11.23 -2.64 3.63
CA GLN A 86 -10.68 -3.04 2.34
C GLN A 86 -9.58 -4.11 2.46
N LEU A 87 -9.11 -4.43 3.68
CA LEU A 87 -8.13 -5.50 3.90
C LEU A 87 -8.53 -6.87 3.33
N PRO A 88 -9.82 -7.30 3.38
CA PRO A 88 -10.24 -8.54 2.72
C PRO A 88 -9.99 -8.55 1.20
N SER A 89 -10.06 -7.37 0.55
CA SER A 89 -9.72 -7.25 -0.87
C SER A 89 -8.22 -7.30 -1.14
N VAL A 90 -7.38 -6.89 -0.18
CA VAL A 90 -5.92 -7.08 -0.25
C VAL A 90 -5.58 -8.57 -0.16
N GLU A 91 -6.20 -9.32 0.76
CA GLU A 91 -6.07 -10.78 0.87
C GLU A 91 -6.39 -11.43 -0.49
N ARG A 92 -7.56 -11.11 -1.04
CA ARG A 92 -7.99 -11.67 -2.32
C ARG A 92 -7.09 -11.28 -3.50
N LEU A 93 -6.62 -10.03 -3.54
CA LEU A 93 -5.67 -9.57 -4.55
C LEU A 93 -4.34 -10.32 -4.47
N ALA A 94 -3.85 -10.60 -3.26
CA ALA A 94 -2.62 -11.37 -3.04
C ALA A 94 -2.71 -12.80 -3.60
N GLU A 95 -3.91 -13.40 -3.59
CA GLU A 95 -4.17 -14.69 -4.23
C GLU A 95 -4.26 -14.59 -5.76
N LEU A 96 -4.89 -13.51 -6.28
CA LEU A 96 -5.14 -13.33 -7.72
C LEU A 96 -3.89 -12.93 -8.49
N VAL A 97 -2.95 -12.22 -7.83
CA VAL A 97 -1.70 -11.74 -8.43
C VAL A 97 -0.53 -11.99 -7.46
N PRO A 98 -0.15 -13.25 -7.24
CA PRO A 98 0.86 -13.62 -6.23
C PRO A 98 2.26 -13.08 -6.55
N GLU A 99 2.54 -12.69 -7.80
CA GLU A 99 3.79 -12.09 -8.22
C GLU A 99 3.90 -10.60 -7.87
N LEU A 100 2.77 -9.95 -7.52
CA LEU A 100 2.75 -8.54 -7.18
C LEU A 100 3.20 -8.32 -5.73
N ASN A 101 4.31 -7.61 -5.53
CA ASN A 101 4.67 -7.15 -4.19
C ASN A 101 3.80 -5.95 -3.80
N MET A 102 3.08 -6.10 -2.71
CA MET A 102 2.19 -5.08 -2.17
C MET A 102 2.69 -4.53 -0.84
N VAL A 103 2.52 -3.24 -0.65
CA VAL A 103 2.86 -2.52 0.57
C VAL A 103 1.62 -1.80 1.07
N VAL A 104 1.08 -2.23 2.20
CA VAL A 104 -0.07 -1.56 2.84
C VAL A 104 0.44 -0.43 3.72
N ALA A 105 0.10 0.80 3.37
CA ALA A 105 0.49 1.98 4.10
C ALA A 105 -0.26 2.09 5.44
N HIS A 106 0.33 2.76 6.41
CA HIS A 106 -0.29 3.13 7.69
C HIS A 106 -0.95 1.95 8.43
N LEU A 107 -0.36 0.74 8.33
CA LEU A 107 -0.93 -0.50 8.89
C LEU A 107 -2.35 -0.83 8.38
N GLY A 108 -2.79 -0.27 7.24
CA GLY A 108 -4.17 -0.35 6.77
C GLY A 108 -5.13 0.54 7.57
N SER A 109 -4.64 1.66 8.08
CA SER A 109 -5.37 2.75 8.75
C SER A 109 -6.30 2.30 9.89
N PRO A 110 -5.80 1.54 10.88
CA PRO A 110 -6.62 1.10 12.01
C PRO A 110 -7.15 2.29 12.84
N PHE A 111 -8.25 2.09 13.55
CA PHE A 111 -8.87 3.12 14.41
C PHE A 111 -8.11 3.28 15.74
N ILE A 112 -6.84 3.72 15.68
CA ILE A 112 -5.94 3.86 16.84
C ILE A 112 -6.55 4.75 17.91
N ALA A 113 -7.06 5.92 17.52
CA ALA A 113 -7.67 6.90 18.45
C ALA A 113 -8.83 6.33 19.27
N ARG A 114 -9.52 5.31 18.77
CA ARG A 114 -10.62 4.63 19.46
C ARG A 114 -10.19 3.39 20.22
N SER A 115 -8.92 2.98 20.08
CA SER A 115 -8.43 1.68 20.55
C SER A 115 -9.26 0.48 20.02
N GLU A 116 -9.91 0.66 18.88
CA GLU A 116 -10.74 -0.34 18.24
C GLU A 116 -9.84 -1.25 17.38
N ARG A 117 -9.55 -2.42 17.89
CA ARG A 117 -8.71 -3.39 17.21
C ARG A 117 -9.46 -4.17 16.13
N GLU A 118 -10.72 -4.45 16.36
CA GLU A 118 -11.54 -5.22 15.41
C GLU A 118 -12.43 -4.29 14.56
N PRO A 119 -12.67 -4.61 13.29
CA PRO A 119 -12.31 -5.85 12.59
C PRO A 119 -10.88 -5.90 12.01
N TRP A 120 -10.09 -4.81 12.14
CA TRP A 120 -8.75 -4.70 11.56
C TRP A 120 -7.84 -5.89 11.92
N GLY A 121 -7.81 -6.30 13.19
CA GLY A 121 -6.93 -7.37 13.66
C GLY A 121 -7.23 -8.71 13.02
N VAL A 122 -8.51 -9.05 12.85
CA VAL A 122 -8.95 -10.28 12.17
C VAL A 122 -8.56 -10.24 10.68
N TYR A 123 -8.82 -9.13 10.00
CA TYR A 123 -8.47 -9.00 8.58
C TYR A 123 -6.96 -9.03 8.36
N LEU A 124 -6.18 -8.38 9.24
CA LEU A 124 -4.73 -8.41 9.14
C LEU A 124 -4.16 -9.82 9.36
N LEU A 125 -4.79 -10.61 10.24
CA LEU A 125 -4.42 -12.02 10.46
C LEU A 125 -4.59 -12.84 9.17
N ASN A 126 -5.64 -12.58 8.40
CA ASN A 126 -5.88 -13.27 7.12
C ASN A 126 -4.90 -12.83 6.03
N VAL A 127 -4.50 -11.56 6.02
CA VAL A 127 -3.52 -11.02 5.06
C VAL A 127 -2.09 -11.53 5.33
N ALA A 128 -1.74 -11.72 6.60
CA ALA A 128 -0.38 -12.04 7.03
C ALA A 128 0.27 -13.31 6.41
N PRO A 129 -0.47 -14.39 6.06
CA PRO A 129 0.10 -15.55 5.38
C PRO A 129 0.65 -15.25 3.98
N HIS A 130 0.17 -14.21 3.30
CA HIS A 130 0.59 -13.84 1.96
C HIS A 130 1.95 -13.15 1.99
N ARG A 131 2.98 -13.85 1.50
CA ARG A 131 4.39 -13.41 1.58
C ARG A 131 4.71 -12.21 0.72
N ASN A 132 3.91 -11.94 -0.28
CA ASN A 132 4.00 -10.78 -1.17
C ASN A 132 3.34 -9.50 -0.59
N VAL A 133 2.84 -9.55 0.67
CA VAL A 133 2.27 -8.38 1.36
C VAL A 133 3.19 -7.92 2.47
N HIS A 134 3.47 -6.62 2.48
CA HIS A 134 4.29 -5.89 3.44
C HIS A 134 3.48 -4.77 4.08
N LEU A 135 3.91 -4.25 5.22
CA LEU A 135 3.26 -3.13 5.90
C LEU A 135 4.22 -1.97 6.12
N LYS A 136 3.71 -0.75 6.02
CA LYS A 136 4.40 0.45 6.53
C LYS A 136 3.95 0.78 7.96
N LEU A 137 4.91 0.88 8.85
CA LEU A 137 4.78 1.49 10.18
C LEU A 137 4.86 3.01 10.02
N SER A 138 3.77 3.61 9.58
CA SER A 138 3.63 5.04 9.31
C SER A 138 2.25 5.52 9.73
N GLY A 139 1.99 6.82 9.74
CA GLY A 139 0.68 7.39 10.06
C GLY A 139 0.23 7.19 11.51
N LEU A 140 1.06 6.65 12.41
CA LEU A 140 0.65 6.31 13.77
C LEU A 140 0.24 7.54 14.58
N VAL A 141 0.88 8.68 14.34
CA VAL A 141 0.58 9.94 15.02
C VAL A 141 -0.65 10.61 14.41
N SER A 142 -0.78 10.58 13.08
CA SER A 142 -1.93 11.17 12.37
C SER A 142 -3.22 10.38 12.60
N LEU A 143 -3.12 9.05 12.79
CA LEU A 143 -4.26 8.18 13.14
C LEU A 143 -4.63 8.22 14.62
N ASP A 144 -3.74 8.71 15.49
CA ASP A 144 -3.98 8.88 16.92
C ASP A 144 -4.14 10.36 17.24
N THR A 145 -5.38 10.85 17.26
CA THR A 145 -5.70 12.25 17.52
C THR A 145 -5.51 12.70 18.97
N GLN A 146 -5.10 11.80 19.88
CA GLN A 146 -4.90 12.08 21.29
C GLN A 146 -3.40 12.10 21.66
N PRO A 147 -2.82 13.24 22.03
CA PRO A 147 -1.41 13.31 22.40
C PRO A 147 -1.07 12.39 23.59
N GLY A 148 -0.01 11.60 23.44
CA GLY A 148 0.57 10.82 24.54
C GLY A 148 0.09 9.36 24.65
N HIS A 149 -0.73 8.87 23.75
CA HIS A 149 -1.23 7.49 23.79
C HIS A 149 -0.31 6.45 23.12
N VAL A 150 1.00 6.52 23.39
CA VAL A 150 1.97 5.54 22.90
C VAL A 150 1.54 4.08 23.19
N ALA A 151 0.82 3.86 24.30
CA ALA A 151 0.31 2.54 24.64
C ALA A 151 -0.73 2.01 23.63
N HIS A 152 -1.56 2.87 23.07
CA HIS A 152 -2.53 2.50 22.03
C HIS A 152 -1.81 2.15 20.74
N GLN A 153 -0.89 3.00 20.28
CA GLN A 153 -0.10 2.77 19.08
C GLN A 153 0.69 1.46 19.20
N ARG A 154 1.28 1.20 20.37
CA ARG A 154 2.05 -0.02 20.64
C ARG A 154 1.24 -1.28 20.41
N LEU A 155 -0.03 -1.32 20.79
CA LEU A 155 -0.90 -2.48 20.57
C LEU A 155 -0.97 -2.87 19.07
N PHE A 156 -1.10 -1.88 18.19
CA PHE A 156 -1.18 -2.09 16.74
C PHE A 156 0.17 -2.47 16.15
N VAL A 157 1.25 -1.81 16.58
CA VAL A 157 2.62 -2.12 16.16
C VAL A 157 3.01 -3.54 16.60
N ASP A 158 2.77 -3.92 17.86
CA ASP A 158 3.09 -5.25 18.37
C ASP A 158 2.31 -6.34 17.61
N SER A 159 1.07 -6.05 17.20
CA SER A 159 0.27 -6.96 16.37
C SER A 159 0.88 -7.12 14.98
N ALA A 160 1.27 -6.03 14.33
CA ALA A 160 1.92 -6.05 13.01
C ALA A 160 3.26 -6.82 13.05
N VAL A 161 4.11 -6.54 14.05
CA VAL A 161 5.39 -7.24 14.25
C VAL A 161 5.18 -8.74 14.44
N ARG A 162 4.19 -9.13 15.25
CA ARG A 162 3.90 -10.54 15.50
C ARG A 162 3.43 -11.29 14.26
N LEU A 163 2.62 -10.65 13.40
CA LEU A 163 2.00 -11.26 12.23
C LEU A 163 2.93 -11.26 11.01
N PHE A 164 3.67 -10.17 10.78
CA PHE A 164 4.48 -9.99 9.57
C PHE A 164 5.97 -10.26 9.79
N GLY A 165 6.45 -10.20 11.04
CA GLY A 165 7.88 -10.20 11.34
C GLY A 165 8.55 -8.90 10.89
N TYR A 166 9.81 -8.69 11.29
CA TYR A 166 10.53 -7.47 10.95
C TYR A 166 10.87 -7.36 9.46
N GLU A 167 11.01 -8.48 8.77
CA GLU A 167 11.42 -8.55 7.35
C GLU A 167 10.38 -7.99 6.37
N ARG A 168 9.11 -7.93 6.80
CA ARG A 168 8.00 -7.42 5.98
C ARG A 168 7.42 -6.12 6.53
N LEU A 169 8.17 -5.43 7.39
CA LEU A 169 7.81 -4.13 7.93
C LEU A 169 8.80 -3.07 7.47
N MET A 170 8.31 -1.90 7.12
CA MET A 170 9.13 -0.76 6.78
C MET A 170 8.65 0.50 7.49
N PHE A 171 9.57 1.37 7.85
CA PHE A 171 9.25 2.65 8.46
C PHE A 171 8.85 3.68 7.41
N GLY A 172 7.87 4.52 7.74
CA GLY A 172 7.49 5.71 6.98
C GLY A 172 7.21 6.85 7.93
N SER A 173 7.64 8.07 7.57
CA SER A 173 7.42 9.27 8.39
C SER A 173 6.00 9.82 8.28
N ASP A 174 5.36 9.62 7.14
CA ASP A 174 4.04 10.15 6.77
C ASP A 174 4.06 11.64 6.49
#